data_8b1834ae09e10173b481f0be5692831d
#
_entry.id   8b1834ae09e10173b481f0be5692831d
#
_cell.length_a   1.000
_cell.length_b   1.000
_cell.length_c   1.000
_cell.angle_alpha   90.00
_cell.angle_beta   90.00
_cell.angle_gamma   90.00
#
_symmetry.space_group_name_H-M   'P 1'
#
loop_
_entity.id
_entity.type
_entity.pdbx_description
1 polymer ?
#
loop_
_entity_poly.entity_id
_entity_poly.type
_entity_poly.pdbx_seq_one_letter_code
_entity_poly.pdbx_strand_id
1 'polypeptide(L)'
;MYKDKGITKVVGIESRGFIMGPILATRLGAGFIPIRKPGKLPAETMEESYDKEYGKDTVQIHKDALNENDVVLLHDDLLATGGTMKAACNLVKKLHPKKVYVNFIIELKELNGKQVFENDQDVDIQSVLSL
;
A
#
# COMPACT_ATOMS: atom_id res chain seq x y z
N MET A 1 1.25 -9.92 14.11
CA MET A 1 2.13 -9.84 12.94
C MET A 1 2.90 -8.52 12.88
N TYR A 2 2.23 -7.40 13.12
CA TYR A 2 2.89 -6.07 13.04
C TYR A 2 2.93 -5.33 14.38
N LYS A 3 2.48 -5.94 15.45
CA LYS A 3 2.32 -5.32 16.76
C LYS A 3 3.62 -4.66 17.28
N ASP A 4 4.76 -5.28 17.02
CA ASP A 4 6.05 -4.82 17.54
C ASP A 4 6.91 -4.10 16.49
N LYS A 5 6.31 -3.70 15.37
CA LYS A 5 7.04 -3.07 14.27
C LYS A 5 7.05 -1.54 14.31
N GLY A 6 6.34 -0.94 15.26
CA GLY A 6 6.31 0.52 15.39
C GLY A 6 5.54 1.22 14.29
N ILE A 7 4.51 0.59 13.74
CA ILE A 7 3.71 1.17 12.64
C ILE A 7 3.07 2.48 13.10
N THR A 8 3.28 3.56 12.34
CA THR A 8 2.68 4.86 12.62
C THR A 8 1.53 5.20 11.69
N LYS A 9 1.52 4.66 10.48
CA LYS A 9 0.46 4.89 9.50
C LYS A 9 0.12 3.60 8.78
N VAL A 10 -1.16 3.33 8.63
CA VAL A 10 -1.67 2.27 7.74
C VAL A 10 -2.21 2.96 6.49
N VAL A 11 -1.70 2.54 5.33
CA VAL A 11 -2.11 3.08 4.04
C VAL A 11 -2.92 2.01 3.32
N GLY A 12 -4.18 2.32 3.04
CA GLY A 12 -5.09 1.39 2.37
C GLY A 12 -5.43 1.85 0.96
N ILE A 13 -5.57 0.89 0.04
CA ILE A 13 -5.86 1.18 -1.37
C ILE A 13 -7.35 1.07 -1.63
N GLU A 14 -7.92 2.09 -2.28
CA GLU A 14 -9.33 2.11 -2.70
C GLU A 14 -9.61 0.92 -3.62
N SER A 15 -10.67 0.18 -3.41
CA SER A 15 -11.68 0.40 -2.38
C SER A 15 -11.63 -0.68 -1.30
N ARG A 16 -11.21 -1.89 -1.62
CA ARG A 16 -11.26 -3.03 -0.69
C ARG A 16 -10.25 -2.91 0.44
N GLY A 17 -9.13 -2.22 0.22
CA GLY A 17 -8.17 -1.91 1.28
C GLY A 17 -8.74 -1.01 2.37
N PHE A 18 -9.87 -0.35 2.11
CA PHE A 18 -10.56 0.50 3.09
C PHE A 18 -11.41 -0.30 4.09
N ILE A 19 -11.63 -1.57 3.84
CA ILE A 19 -12.42 -2.41 4.76
C ILE A 19 -11.57 -2.78 5.99
N MET A 20 -10.43 -3.41 5.78
CA MET A 20 -9.55 -3.84 6.88
C MET A 20 -8.53 -2.77 7.27
N GLY A 21 -8.18 -1.87 6.36
CA GLY A 21 -7.17 -0.85 6.62
C GLY A 21 -7.42 -0.03 7.89
N PRO A 22 -8.60 0.60 8.02
CA PRO A 22 -8.93 1.37 9.23
C PRO A 22 -8.97 0.51 10.50
N ILE A 23 -9.38 -0.75 10.39
CA ILE A 23 -9.39 -1.68 11.53
C ILE A 23 -7.95 -1.96 11.96
N LEU A 24 -7.06 -2.23 11.01
CA LEU A 24 -5.63 -2.42 11.30
C LEU A 24 -5.03 -1.18 11.95
N ALA A 25 -5.35 0.00 11.43
CA ALA A 25 -4.86 1.26 11.99
C ALA A 25 -5.29 1.41 13.45
N THR A 26 -6.57 1.17 13.73
CA THR A 26 -7.11 1.25 15.10
C THR A 26 -6.39 0.27 16.03
N ARG A 27 -6.21 -0.98 15.58
CA ARG A 27 -5.55 -2.02 16.38
C ARG A 27 -4.08 -1.73 16.66
N LEU A 28 -3.41 -1.05 15.73
CA LEU A 28 -1.99 -0.71 15.86
C LEU A 28 -1.75 0.66 16.50
N GLY A 29 -2.81 1.42 16.79
CA GLY A 29 -2.67 2.78 17.30
C GLY A 29 -2.06 3.72 16.28
N ALA A 30 -2.30 3.48 14.98
CA ALA A 30 -1.74 4.23 13.87
C ALA A 30 -2.81 5.07 13.17
N GLY A 31 -2.38 6.09 12.43
CA GLY A 31 -3.27 6.85 11.55
C GLY A 31 -3.59 6.05 10.29
N PHE A 32 -4.73 6.35 9.65
CA PHE A 32 -5.11 5.74 8.38
C PHE A 32 -4.99 6.74 7.25
N ILE A 33 -4.34 6.33 6.15
CA ILE A 33 -4.12 7.14 4.96
C ILE A 33 -4.72 6.43 3.76
N PRO A 34 -5.63 7.06 3.00
CA PRO A 34 -6.19 6.45 1.79
C PRO A 34 -5.31 6.71 0.56
N ILE A 35 -5.14 5.68 -0.27
CA ILE A 35 -4.71 5.82 -1.65
C ILE A 35 -5.95 5.68 -2.51
N ARG A 36 -6.19 6.64 -3.39
CA ARG A 36 -7.43 6.70 -4.15
C ARG A 36 -7.18 6.94 -5.65
N LYS A 37 -8.22 6.74 -6.44
CA LYS A 37 -8.24 7.09 -7.86
C LYS A 37 -8.18 8.60 -8.04
N PRO A 38 -7.74 9.09 -9.22
CA PRO A 38 -7.61 10.54 -9.45
C PRO A 38 -8.91 11.31 -9.20
N GLY A 39 -8.74 12.51 -8.63
CA GLY A 39 -9.84 13.44 -8.44
C GLY A 39 -10.68 13.20 -7.18
N LYS A 40 -10.33 12.23 -6.36
CA LYS A 40 -11.13 11.90 -5.17
C LYS A 40 -10.58 12.47 -3.86
N LEU A 41 -9.31 12.88 -3.86
CA LEU A 41 -8.69 13.47 -2.68
C LEU A 41 -8.81 14.99 -2.71
N PRO A 42 -9.18 15.63 -1.58
CA PRO A 42 -9.50 17.07 -1.57
C PRO A 42 -8.29 18.01 -1.53
N ALA A 43 -7.11 17.53 -1.15
CA ALA A 43 -5.91 18.36 -1.02
C ALA A 43 -4.90 18.03 -2.11
N GLU A 44 -3.73 18.68 -2.08
CA GLU A 44 -2.65 18.38 -3.02
C GLU A 44 -2.22 16.92 -2.94
N THR A 45 -1.98 16.31 -4.10
CA THR A 45 -1.64 14.90 -4.22
C THR A 45 -0.32 14.68 -4.94
N MET A 46 0.30 13.53 -4.65
CA MET A 46 1.31 12.90 -5.50
C MET A 46 0.64 11.72 -6.19
N GLU A 47 1.10 11.36 -7.36
CA GLU A 47 0.48 10.28 -8.10
C GLU A 47 1.51 9.35 -8.73
N GLU A 48 1.04 8.13 -9.02
CA GLU A 48 1.79 7.10 -9.74
C GLU A 48 0.87 6.42 -10.72
N SER A 49 1.31 6.28 -11.97
CA SER A 49 0.58 5.57 -12.99
C SER A 49 1.19 4.20 -13.22
N TYR A 50 0.38 3.24 -13.63
CA TYR A 50 0.85 1.89 -13.94
C TYR A 50 0.05 1.31 -15.10
N ASP A 51 0.70 0.42 -15.83
CA ASP A 51 0.07 -0.25 -16.96
C ASP A 51 -0.81 -1.39 -16.50
N LYS A 52 -1.95 -1.54 -17.14
CA LYS A 52 -2.79 -2.71 -16.99
C LYS A 52 -3.18 -3.22 -18.35
N GLU A 53 -3.87 -4.36 -18.44
CA GLU A 53 -4.15 -5.06 -19.68
C GLU A 53 -4.77 -4.16 -20.76
N TYR A 54 -5.63 -3.23 -20.37
CA TYR A 54 -6.39 -2.37 -21.30
C TYR A 54 -6.09 -0.89 -21.08
N GLY A 55 -4.83 -0.51 -20.88
CA GLY A 55 -4.44 0.88 -20.74
C GLY A 55 -3.66 1.16 -19.46
N LYS A 56 -3.77 2.40 -19.00
CA LYS A 56 -3.09 2.84 -17.76
C LYS A 56 -4.10 3.18 -16.70
N ASP A 57 -3.68 3.01 -15.45
CA ASP A 57 -4.43 3.49 -14.31
C ASP A 57 -3.50 4.34 -13.43
N THR A 58 -4.09 5.17 -12.58
CA THR A 58 -3.34 6.09 -11.72
C THR A 58 -3.88 6.02 -10.31
N VAL A 59 -2.99 6.08 -9.33
CA VAL A 59 -3.35 6.17 -7.91
C VAL A 59 -2.72 7.41 -7.31
N GLN A 60 -3.38 7.99 -6.31
CA GLN A 60 -2.96 9.23 -5.67
C GLN A 60 -2.97 9.09 -4.15
N ILE A 61 -2.07 9.82 -3.51
CA ILE A 61 -1.99 9.98 -2.07
C ILE A 61 -1.82 11.48 -1.76
N HIS A 62 -2.35 11.94 -0.62
CA HIS A 62 -2.10 13.31 -0.19
C HIS A 62 -0.59 13.55 -0.04
N LYS A 63 -0.12 14.68 -0.56
CA LYS A 63 1.29 15.03 -0.58
C LYS A 63 1.90 15.14 0.82
N ASP A 64 1.10 15.51 1.81
CA ASP A 64 1.53 15.70 3.21
C ASP A 64 1.18 14.51 4.11
N ALA A 65 0.78 13.38 3.54
CA ALA A 65 0.28 12.23 4.31
C ALA A 65 1.35 11.55 5.16
N LEU A 66 2.59 11.53 4.68
CA LEU A 66 3.69 10.78 5.29
C LEU A 66 4.93 11.67 5.41
N ASN A 67 5.82 11.31 6.34
CA ASN A 67 7.12 11.97 6.48
C ASN A 67 8.20 10.93 6.79
N GLU A 68 9.43 11.39 6.95
CA GLU A 68 10.63 10.56 7.15
C GLU A 68 10.64 9.76 8.45
N ASN A 69 9.77 10.11 9.40
CA ASN A 69 9.66 9.41 10.68
C ASN A 69 8.60 8.31 10.65
N ASP A 70 7.81 8.24 9.58
CA ASP A 70 6.71 7.28 9.51
C ASP A 70 7.19 5.88 9.17
N VAL A 71 6.62 4.91 9.87
CA VAL A 71 6.73 3.50 9.56
C VAL A 71 5.37 3.07 9.02
N VAL A 72 5.34 2.66 7.76
CA VAL A 72 4.12 2.47 7.00
C VAL A 72 3.78 1.01 6.85
N LEU A 73 2.52 0.67 7.09
CA LEU A 73 1.94 -0.60 6.68
C LEU A 73 1.01 -0.34 5.50
N LEU A 74 1.42 -0.74 4.32
CA LEU A 74 0.65 -0.59 3.09
C LEU A 74 -0.19 -1.85 2.90
N HIS A 75 -1.51 -1.69 2.83
CA HIS A 75 -2.44 -2.81 2.89
C HIS A 75 -3.42 -2.82 1.71
N ASP A 76 -3.64 -4.03 1.18
CA ASP A 76 -4.77 -4.34 0.32
C ASP A 76 -5.25 -5.76 0.64
N ASP A 77 -6.42 -6.13 0.14
CA ASP A 77 -6.99 -7.43 0.45
C ASP A 77 -6.38 -8.57 -0.37
N LEU A 78 -6.04 -8.32 -1.62
CA LEU A 78 -5.65 -9.36 -2.57
C LEU A 78 -4.35 -9.02 -3.30
N LEU A 79 -3.40 -9.93 -3.27
CA LEU A 79 -2.23 -9.91 -4.14
C LEU A 79 -2.48 -10.84 -5.32
N ALA A 80 -2.78 -10.25 -6.48
CA ALA A 80 -2.93 -10.97 -7.74
C ALA A 80 -1.67 -10.77 -8.59
N THR A 81 -1.70 -9.88 -9.58
CA THR A 81 -0.53 -9.61 -10.42
C THR A 81 0.47 -8.67 -9.77
N GLY A 82 0.02 -7.88 -8.79
CA GLY A 82 0.88 -6.97 -8.04
C GLY A 82 1.01 -5.57 -8.61
N GLY A 83 0.42 -5.29 -9.79
CA GLY A 83 0.61 -3.99 -10.46
C GLY A 83 0.13 -2.80 -9.63
N THR A 84 -1.07 -2.88 -9.08
CA THR A 84 -1.64 -1.79 -8.27
C THR A 84 -0.81 -1.57 -7.00
N MET A 85 -0.47 -2.65 -6.31
CA MET A 85 0.33 -2.53 -5.07
C MET A 85 1.74 -2.01 -5.37
N LYS A 86 2.34 -2.40 -6.48
CA LYS A 86 3.66 -1.88 -6.88
C LYS A 86 3.59 -0.37 -7.10
N ALA A 87 2.56 0.11 -7.79
CA ALA A 87 2.34 1.54 -8.01
C ALA A 87 2.12 2.26 -6.67
N ALA A 88 1.32 1.69 -5.79
CA ALA A 88 1.08 2.26 -4.45
C ALA A 88 2.37 2.32 -3.63
N CYS A 89 3.19 1.28 -3.69
CA CYS A 89 4.48 1.23 -3.01
C CYS A 89 5.43 2.31 -3.53
N ASN A 90 5.52 2.47 -4.85
CA ASN A 90 6.33 3.52 -5.46
C ASN A 90 5.85 4.91 -5.03
N LEU A 91 4.52 5.08 -4.95
CA LEU A 91 3.91 6.34 -4.52
C LEU A 91 4.26 6.66 -3.07
N VAL A 92 4.13 5.69 -2.18
CA VAL A 92 4.49 5.85 -0.76
C VAL A 92 5.97 6.20 -0.62
N LYS A 93 6.84 5.55 -1.39
CA LYS A 93 8.29 5.83 -1.36
C LYS A 93 8.62 7.24 -1.79
N LYS A 94 7.80 7.88 -2.64
CA LYS A 94 8.01 9.29 -3.03
C LYS A 94 7.90 10.25 -1.86
N LEU A 95 7.23 9.85 -0.78
CA LEU A 95 7.09 10.65 0.45
C LEU A 95 8.18 10.35 1.47
N HIS A 96 9.10 9.43 1.16
CA HIS A 96 10.30 9.10 1.93
C HIS A 96 10.05 8.66 3.37
N PRO A 97 9.13 7.69 3.62
CA PRO A 97 8.96 7.16 4.98
C PRO A 97 10.19 6.38 5.42
N LYS A 98 10.29 6.14 6.72
CA LYS A 98 11.42 5.44 7.33
C LYS A 98 11.45 3.96 6.92
N LYS A 99 10.28 3.31 6.85
CA LYS A 99 10.16 1.88 6.51
C LYS A 99 8.79 1.60 5.93
N VAL A 100 8.71 0.66 4.99
CA VAL A 100 7.47 0.22 4.37
C VAL A 100 7.32 -1.29 4.54
N TYR A 101 6.20 -1.69 5.14
CA TYR A 101 5.72 -3.07 5.16
C TYR A 101 4.53 -3.17 4.24
N VAL A 102 4.39 -4.28 3.53
CA VAL A 102 3.27 -4.54 2.63
C VAL A 102 2.53 -5.79 3.10
N ASN A 103 1.22 -5.67 3.22
CA ASN A 103 0.37 -6.74 3.72
C ASN A 103 -0.82 -6.99 2.81
N PHE A 104 -1.11 -8.27 2.61
CA PHE A 104 -2.32 -8.73 1.93
C PHE A 104 -3.04 -9.75 2.79
N ILE A 105 -4.36 -9.83 2.65
CA ILE A 105 -5.12 -10.90 3.28
C ILE A 105 -4.90 -12.19 2.49
N ILE A 106 -5.04 -12.13 1.17
CA ILE A 106 -4.91 -13.30 0.29
C ILE A 106 -3.89 -13.03 -0.80
N GLU A 107 -3.04 -14.02 -1.04
CA GLU A 107 -2.11 -14.03 -2.17
C GLU A 107 -2.50 -15.17 -3.12
N LEU A 108 -2.62 -14.87 -4.43
CA LEU A 108 -2.81 -15.87 -5.47
C LEU A 108 -1.44 -16.25 -6.03
N LYS A 109 -0.86 -17.34 -5.55
CA LYS A 109 0.52 -17.74 -5.87
C LYS A 109 0.77 -17.92 -7.36
N GLU A 110 -0.21 -18.43 -8.10
CA GLU A 110 -0.08 -18.69 -9.54
C GLU A 110 0.24 -17.45 -10.36
N LEU A 111 -0.16 -16.29 -9.87
CA LEU A 111 0.05 -15.02 -10.57
C LEU A 111 1.40 -14.38 -10.26
N ASN A 112 2.16 -14.94 -9.32
CA ASN A 112 3.50 -14.45 -8.95
C ASN A 112 3.55 -12.95 -8.66
N GLY A 113 2.53 -12.42 -7.96
CA GLY A 113 2.44 -11.00 -7.69
C GLY A 113 3.63 -10.44 -6.91
N LYS A 114 4.27 -11.25 -6.07
CA LYS A 114 5.46 -10.82 -5.33
C LYS A 114 6.65 -10.50 -6.23
N GLN A 115 6.68 -11.03 -7.45
CA GLN A 115 7.79 -10.83 -8.38
C GLN A 115 8.00 -9.36 -8.75
N VAL A 116 6.94 -8.56 -8.76
CA VAL A 116 7.05 -7.12 -9.07
C VAL A 116 7.87 -6.37 -8.01
N PHE A 117 8.08 -6.97 -6.83
CA PHE A 117 8.84 -6.39 -5.72
C PHE A 117 10.25 -6.97 -5.60
N GLU A 118 10.71 -7.80 -6.52
CA GLU A 118 12.01 -8.48 -6.37
C GLU A 118 13.20 -7.52 -6.23
N ASN A 119 13.10 -6.32 -6.77
CA ASN A 119 14.12 -5.28 -6.65
C ASN A 119 13.88 -4.33 -5.47
N ASP A 120 12.82 -4.54 -4.69
CA ASP A 120 12.46 -3.71 -3.55
C ASP A 120 12.85 -4.43 -2.25
N GLN A 121 14.13 -4.66 -2.05
CA GLN A 121 14.64 -5.42 -0.88
C GLN A 121 14.40 -4.70 0.45
N ASP A 122 14.13 -3.41 0.40
CA ASP A 122 13.79 -2.60 1.58
C ASP A 122 12.33 -2.72 1.99
N VAL A 123 11.52 -3.45 1.23
CA VAL A 123 10.09 -3.65 1.50
C VAL A 123 9.87 -5.09 2.00
N ASP A 124 9.17 -5.20 3.13
CA ASP A 124 8.82 -6.48 3.72
C ASP A 124 7.38 -6.83 3.37
N ILE A 125 7.17 -7.93 2.66
CA ILE A 125 5.86 -8.32 2.12
C ILE A 125 5.36 -9.59 2.80
N GLN A 126 4.14 -9.55 3.33
CA GLN A 126 3.51 -10.71 3.95
C GLN A 126 2.05 -10.84 3.52
N SER A 127 1.60 -12.09 3.43
CA SER A 127 0.20 -12.42 3.19
C SER A 127 -0.30 -13.30 4.33
N VAL A 128 -1.56 -13.12 4.70
CA VAL A 128 -2.17 -13.95 5.75
C VAL A 128 -2.45 -15.35 5.21
N LEU A 129 -2.96 -15.43 3.98
CA LEU A 129 -3.35 -16.68 3.34
C LEU A 129 -2.81 -16.72 1.92
N SER A 130 -2.16 -17.81 1.56
CA SER A 130 -1.66 -18.02 0.20
C SER A 130 -2.42 -19.17 -0.45
N LEU A 131 -3.00 -18.92 -1.61
CA LEU A 131 -3.80 -19.91 -2.34
C LEU A 131 -3.18 -20.27 -3.69
#